data_20a68b3b79257dabab10f520facbbced
#
_entry.id   20a68b3b79257dabab10f520facbbced
#
_cell.length_a   1.000
_cell.length_b   1.000
_cell.length_c   1.000
_cell.angle_alpha   90.00
_cell.angle_beta   90.00
_cell.angle_gamma   90.00
#
_symmetry.space_group_name_H-M   'P 1'
#
loop_
_entity.id
_entity.type
_entity.pdbx_description
1 polymer ?
#
loop_
_entity_poly.entity_id
_entity_poly.type
_entity_poly.pdbx_seq_one_letter_code
_entity_poly.pdbx_strand_id
1 'polypeptide(L)'
;MKIVDWNELPELSVSHNPEIKKRTLIGYNEIPQLMMYGTAVFKPGQEVEIHKYDTMFEVFNIQTGKAVFTISGKEYEVGPGHCITIEPGELHAQRNPFDTDVTWTYFGIATD
;
A
#
# COMPACT_ATOMS: atom_id res chain seq x y z
N MET A 1 -7.72 24.38 -4.07
CA MET A 1 -6.41 23.87 -3.60
C MET A 1 -6.62 23.26 -2.22
N LYS A 2 -5.91 22.17 -1.91
CA LYS A 2 -6.05 21.44 -0.64
C LYS A 2 -4.67 21.18 -0.06
N ILE A 3 -4.49 21.48 1.22
CA ILE A 3 -3.25 21.17 1.94
C ILE A 3 -3.63 20.28 3.12
N VAL A 4 -2.98 19.13 3.25
CA VAL A 4 -3.16 18.24 4.41
C VAL A 4 -1.84 18.09 5.13
N ASP A 5 -1.92 18.06 6.46
CA ASP A 5 -0.79 17.73 7.32
C ASP A 5 -0.89 16.26 7.68
N TRP A 6 0.07 15.47 7.24
CA TRP A 6 0.10 14.03 7.50
C TRP A 6 -0.03 13.71 9.00
N ASN A 7 0.58 14.55 9.85
CA ASN A 7 0.55 14.33 11.30
C ASN A 7 -0.84 14.52 11.93
N GLU A 8 -1.73 15.23 11.26
CA GLU A 8 -3.09 15.49 11.74
C GLU A 8 -4.11 14.52 11.18
N LEU A 9 -3.72 13.65 10.26
CA LEU A 9 -4.64 12.69 9.66
C LEU A 9 -4.92 11.52 10.62
N PRO A 10 -6.18 11.04 10.66
CA PRO A 10 -6.49 9.88 11.49
C PRO A 10 -5.84 8.62 10.95
N GLU A 11 -5.45 7.72 11.86
CA GLU A 11 -5.06 6.38 11.47
C GLU A 11 -6.32 5.57 11.17
N LEU A 12 -6.34 4.95 10.00
CA LEU A 12 -7.42 4.06 9.56
C LEU A 12 -6.86 2.67 9.38
N SER A 13 -7.74 1.67 9.36
CA SER A 13 -7.31 0.28 9.10
C SER A 13 -7.31 0.00 7.60
N VAL A 14 -6.34 -0.80 7.16
CA VAL A 14 -6.37 -1.30 5.77
C VAL A 14 -7.50 -2.31 5.63
N SER A 15 -8.04 -2.45 4.40
CA SER A 15 -9.24 -3.26 4.17
C SER A 15 -9.06 -4.75 4.43
N HIS A 16 -7.85 -5.27 4.31
CA HIS A 16 -7.58 -6.71 4.43
C HIS A 16 -7.02 -7.14 5.78
N ASN A 17 -6.73 -6.19 6.67
CA ASN A 17 -6.25 -6.49 8.01
C ASN A 17 -6.49 -5.29 8.93
N PRO A 18 -7.43 -5.39 9.90
CA PRO A 18 -7.78 -4.25 10.75
C PRO A 18 -6.68 -3.80 11.70
N GLU A 19 -5.65 -4.61 11.92
CA GLU A 19 -4.53 -4.24 12.78
C GLU A 19 -3.49 -3.38 12.08
N ILE A 20 -3.49 -3.37 10.74
CA ILE A 20 -2.54 -2.59 9.96
C ILE A 20 -3.11 -1.20 9.74
N LYS A 21 -2.32 -0.17 10.05
CA LYS A 21 -2.78 1.22 10.02
C LYS A 21 -2.26 1.95 8.80
N LYS A 22 -3.10 2.84 8.28
CA LYS A 22 -2.81 3.71 7.15
C LYS A 22 -3.29 5.11 7.43
N ARG A 23 -2.74 6.08 6.72
CA ARG A 23 -3.25 7.46 6.67
C ARG A 23 -3.50 7.81 5.21
N THR A 24 -4.69 8.33 4.94
CA THR A 24 -5.11 8.68 3.58
C THR A 24 -4.86 10.16 3.35
N LEU A 25 -4.00 10.47 2.38
CA LEU A 25 -3.68 11.85 2.00
C LEU A 25 -4.70 12.39 1.00
N ILE A 26 -5.09 11.59 0.04
CA ILE A 26 -6.11 11.93 -0.95
C ILE A 26 -7.09 10.78 -1.01
N GLY A 27 -8.35 11.08 -0.79
CA GLY A 27 -9.40 10.06 -0.72
C GLY A 27 -9.92 9.65 -2.10
N TYR A 28 -10.82 8.68 -2.07
CA TYR A 28 -11.41 8.10 -3.26
C TYR A 28 -12.02 9.18 -4.15
N ASN A 29 -11.57 9.19 -5.39
CA ASN A 29 -12.12 10.01 -6.47
C ASN A 29 -12.11 11.54 -6.20
N GLU A 30 -11.28 12.02 -5.28
CA GLU A 30 -11.04 13.47 -5.15
C GLU A 30 -10.37 14.01 -6.42
N ILE A 31 -9.57 13.16 -7.06
CA ILE A 31 -9.00 13.40 -8.38
C ILE A 31 -9.53 12.27 -9.25
N PRO A 32 -10.08 12.57 -10.45
CA PRO A 32 -10.62 11.53 -11.32
C PRO A 32 -9.64 10.37 -11.54
N GLN A 33 -10.12 9.14 -11.38
CA GLN A 33 -9.39 7.90 -11.52
C GLN A 33 -8.38 7.59 -10.40
N LEU A 34 -8.07 8.55 -9.53
CA LEU A 34 -7.26 8.27 -8.35
C LEU A 34 -8.12 7.62 -7.29
N MET A 35 -7.84 6.34 -6.99
CA MET A 35 -8.64 5.58 -6.04
C MET A 35 -8.28 5.93 -4.60
N MET A 36 -7.00 6.17 -4.35
CA MET A 36 -6.50 6.63 -3.06
C MET A 36 -5.03 7.02 -3.20
N TYR A 37 -4.54 7.84 -2.29
CA TYR A 37 -3.12 8.08 -2.07
C TYR A 37 -2.89 8.20 -0.58
N GLY A 38 -2.00 7.37 -0.05
CA GLY A 38 -1.78 7.33 1.38
C GLY A 38 -0.46 6.69 1.79
N THR A 39 -0.32 6.51 3.09
CA THR A 39 0.83 5.88 3.70
C THR A 39 0.36 4.73 4.57
N ALA A 40 1.19 3.69 4.69
CA ALA A 40 0.91 2.55 5.56
C ALA A 40 2.17 2.14 6.30
N VAL A 41 1.97 1.55 7.47
CA VAL A 41 3.02 0.98 8.29
C VAL A 41 2.66 -0.47 8.56
N PHE A 42 3.56 -1.39 8.21
CA PHE A 42 3.44 -2.79 8.62
C PHE A 42 4.48 -3.05 9.69
N LYS A 43 4.02 -3.43 10.87
CA LYS A 43 4.90 -3.83 11.97
C LYS A 43 5.41 -5.24 11.74
N PRO A 44 6.50 -5.66 12.43
CA PRO A 44 6.98 -7.03 12.34
C PRO A 44 5.86 -8.05 12.51
N GLY A 45 5.79 -9.00 11.58
CA GLY A 45 4.79 -10.07 11.59
C GLY A 45 3.46 -9.73 10.96
N GLN A 46 3.19 -8.49 10.62
CA GLN A 46 1.92 -8.12 9.98
C GLN A 46 1.93 -8.49 8.50
N GLU A 47 0.75 -8.90 8.01
CA GLU A 47 0.58 -9.31 6.62
C GLU A 47 -0.86 -9.08 6.17
N VAL A 48 -1.04 -8.97 4.86
CA VAL A 48 -2.35 -9.01 4.22
C VAL A 48 -2.43 -10.25 3.33
N GLU A 49 -3.64 -10.81 3.23
CA GLU A 49 -3.89 -12.00 2.44
C GLU A 49 -3.75 -11.72 0.95
N ILE A 50 -3.57 -12.78 0.17
CA ILE A 50 -3.56 -12.70 -1.29
C ILE A 50 -4.90 -12.13 -1.76
N HIS A 51 -4.83 -11.11 -2.60
CA HIS A 51 -6.01 -10.46 -3.16
C HIS A 51 -5.64 -9.85 -4.53
N LYS A 52 -6.64 -9.36 -5.23
CA LYS A 52 -6.43 -8.66 -6.51
C LYS A 52 -7.46 -7.57 -6.70
N TYR A 53 -7.14 -6.62 -7.56
CA TYR A 53 -8.08 -5.62 -8.04
C TYR A 53 -8.15 -5.74 -9.56
N ASP A 54 -9.35 -5.85 -10.12
CA ASP A 54 -9.51 -6.10 -11.56
C ASP A 54 -9.51 -4.83 -12.41
N THR A 55 -9.76 -3.67 -11.78
CA THR A 55 -9.95 -2.41 -12.50
C THR A 55 -9.04 -1.28 -11.99
N MET A 56 -7.90 -1.65 -11.42
CA MET A 56 -7.01 -0.66 -10.81
C MET A 56 -5.56 -1.12 -10.89
N PHE A 57 -4.66 -0.19 -11.25
CA PHE A 57 -3.24 -0.34 -10.96
C PHE A 57 -3.00 0.11 -9.54
N GLU A 58 -2.09 -0.56 -8.84
CA GLU A 58 -1.69 -0.14 -7.51
C GLU A 58 -0.18 0.04 -7.47
N VAL A 59 0.29 1.16 -6.94
CA VAL A 59 1.71 1.50 -6.91
C VAL A 59 2.15 1.72 -5.48
N PHE A 60 3.27 1.08 -5.11
CA PHE A 60 3.86 1.19 -3.78
C PHE A 60 5.27 1.73 -3.90
N ASN A 61 5.63 2.68 -3.04
CA ASN A 61 6.99 3.19 -2.95
C ASN A 61 7.49 2.98 -1.52
N ILE A 62 8.49 2.12 -1.36
CA ILE A 62 9.02 1.78 -0.03
C ILE A 62 9.90 2.93 0.44
N GLN A 63 9.65 3.41 1.66
CA GLN A 63 10.38 4.53 2.25
C GLN A 63 11.38 4.08 3.31
N THR A 64 10.96 3.24 4.25
CA THR A 64 11.83 2.72 5.30
C THR A 64 11.53 1.24 5.53
N GLY A 65 12.52 0.50 6.00
CA GLY A 65 12.37 -0.92 6.31
C GLY A 65 12.34 -1.80 5.07
N LYS A 66 11.97 -3.05 5.28
CA LYS A 66 11.88 -4.05 4.22
C LYS A 66 10.57 -4.83 4.32
N ALA A 67 10.12 -5.33 3.20
CA ALA A 67 8.93 -6.18 3.14
C ALA A 67 9.13 -7.26 2.08
N VAL A 68 8.24 -8.24 2.09
CA VAL A 68 8.14 -9.24 1.03
C VAL A 68 6.80 -9.07 0.35
N PHE A 69 6.83 -8.82 -0.95
CA PHE A 69 5.65 -8.77 -1.80
C PHE A 69 5.58 -10.08 -2.57
N THR A 70 4.42 -10.72 -2.51
CA THR A 70 4.14 -11.90 -3.34
C THR A 70 3.27 -11.46 -4.49
N ILE A 71 3.75 -11.64 -5.72
CA ILE A 71 3.04 -11.21 -6.92
C ILE A 71 2.98 -12.40 -7.87
N SER A 72 1.77 -12.82 -8.20
CA SER A 72 1.52 -13.98 -9.09
C SER A 72 2.30 -15.22 -8.65
N GLY A 73 2.34 -15.47 -7.34
CA GLY A 73 2.98 -16.67 -6.77
C GLY A 73 4.49 -16.56 -6.56
N LYS A 74 5.11 -15.44 -6.91
CA LYS A 74 6.55 -15.24 -6.73
C LYS A 74 6.82 -14.19 -5.66
N GLU A 75 7.79 -14.47 -4.78
CA GLU A 75 8.16 -13.57 -3.71
C GLU A 75 9.30 -12.63 -4.10
N TYR A 76 9.18 -11.37 -3.67
CA TYR A 76 10.18 -10.33 -3.92
C TYR A 76 10.47 -9.61 -2.59
N GLU A 77 11.74 -9.57 -2.19
CA GLU A 77 12.14 -8.73 -1.08
C GLU A 77 12.34 -7.31 -1.61
N VAL A 78 11.68 -6.34 -0.97
CA VAL A 78 11.74 -4.93 -1.37
C VAL A 78 12.16 -4.06 -0.20
N GLY A 79 12.80 -2.94 -0.49
CA GLY A 79 13.29 -2.01 0.52
C GLY A 79 13.30 -0.58 0.00
N PRO A 80 13.92 0.34 0.76
CA PRO A 80 13.91 1.77 0.44
C PRO A 80 14.36 2.05 -1.00
N GLY A 81 13.60 2.86 -1.69
CA GLY A 81 13.86 3.22 -3.08
C GLY A 81 13.19 2.31 -4.11
N HIS A 82 12.64 1.17 -3.71
CA HIS A 82 11.91 0.31 -4.63
C HIS A 82 10.50 0.86 -4.85
N CYS A 83 10.06 0.82 -6.11
CA CYS A 83 8.70 1.16 -6.52
C CYS A 83 8.09 -0.07 -7.18
N ILE A 84 6.96 -0.52 -6.66
CA ILE A 84 6.29 -1.72 -7.14
C ILE A 84 4.98 -1.30 -7.79
N THR A 85 4.79 -1.70 -9.05
CA THR A 85 3.53 -1.49 -9.75
C THR A 85 2.83 -2.83 -9.91
N ILE A 86 1.61 -2.92 -9.41
CA ILE A 86 0.78 -4.11 -9.53
C ILE A 86 -0.30 -3.81 -10.56
N GLU A 87 -0.39 -4.67 -11.56
CA GLU A 87 -1.33 -4.52 -12.66
C GLU A 87 -2.71 -5.06 -12.28
N PRO A 88 -3.78 -4.59 -12.96
CA PRO A 88 -5.11 -5.15 -12.75
C PRO A 88 -5.10 -6.67 -12.95
N GLY A 89 -5.77 -7.38 -12.06
CA GLY A 89 -5.88 -8.83 -12.13
C GLY A 89 -4.72 -9.61 -11.54
N GLU A 90 -3.61 -8.96 -11.16
CA GLU A 90 -2.49 -9.67 -10.54
C GLU A 90 -2.79 -10.00 -9.09
N LEU A 91 -2.68 -11.27 -8.73
CA LEU A 91 -2.77 -11.71 -7.35
C LEU A 91 -1.53 -11.24 -6.59
N HIS A 92 -1.75 -10.60 -5.44
CA HIS A 92 -0.65 -10.07 -4.65
C HIS A 92 -0.94 -10.09 -3.16
N ALA A 93 0.13 -10.07 -2.38
CA ALA A 93 0.09 -9.99 -0.93
C ALA A 93 1.34 -9.27 -0.44
N GLN A 94 1.27 -8.70 0.76
CA GLN A 94 2.41 -8.04 1.38
C GLN A 94 2.57 -8.55 2.80
N ARG A 95 3.80 -8.72 3.24
CA ARG A 95 4.09 -9.09 4.63
C ARG A 95 5.41 -8.48 5.10
N ASN A 96 5.53 -8.32 6.41
CA ASN A 96 6.76 -7.89 7.05
C ASN A 96 7.30 -9.03 7.93
N PRO A 97 8.17 -9.88 7.39
CA PRO A 97 8.78 -10.96 8.19
C PRO A 97 10.05 -10.53 8.94
N PHE A 98 10.37 -9.24 8.87
CA PHE A 98 11.58 -8.69 9.49
C PHE A 98 11.28 -8.15 10.88
N ASP A 99 12.30 -7.63 11.55
CA ASP A 99 12.20 -7.20 12.96
C ASP A 99 12.07 -5.68 13.14
N THR A 100 11.91 -4.94 12.05
CA THR A 100 11.67 -3.50 12.07
C THR A 100 10.44 -3.17 11.24
N ASP A 101 9.80 -2.03 11.53
CA ASP A 101 8.66 -1.54 10.75
C ASP A 101 9.08 -1.26 9.32
N VAL A 102 8.16 -1.48 8.39
CA VAL A 102 8.28 -1.04 7.01
C VAL A 102 7.20 0.01 6.74
N THR A 103 7.60 1.10 6.07
CA THR A 103 6.66 2.15 5.67
C THR A 103 6.72 2.36 4.18
N TRP A 104 5.54 2.63 3.59
CA TRP A 104 5.47 3.00 2.18
C TRP A 104 4.35 3.99 1.92
N THR A 105 4.49 4.72 0.82
CA THR A 105 3.38 5.44 0.22
C THR A 105 2.80 4.57 -0.89
N TYR A 106 1.51 4.73 -1.14
CA TYR A 106 0.86 3.97 -2.20
C TYR A 106 -0.31 4.74 -2.79
N PHE A 107 -0.64 4.42 -4.03
CA PHE A 107 -1.82 4.96 -4.69
C PHE A 107 -2.40 3.94 -5.65
N GLY A 108 -3.67 4.12 -5.97
CA GLY A 108 -4.36 3.31 -6.95
C GLY A 108 -4.92 4.17 -8.07
N ILE A 109 -4.80 3.69 -9.31
CA ILE A 109 -5.33 4.37 -10.50
C ILE A 109 -6.33 3.45 -11.17
N ALA A 110 -7.57 3.93 -11.32
CA ALA A 110 -8.61 3.18 -11.98
C ALA A 110 -8.36 3.11 -13.50
N THR A 111 -8.71 1.98 -14.09
CA THR A 111 -8.52 1.76 -15.53
C THR A 111 -9.62 2.40 -16.39
N ASP A 112 -10.72 2.80 -15.78
CA ASP A 112 -11.88 3.36 -16.51
C ASP A 112 -12.55 4.53 -15.79
#